data_a57d0c9e584b4a32f21a0de2ef4ddcd2
#
_entry.id   a57d0c9e584b4a32f21a0de2ef4ddcd2
#
_cell.length_a   1.000
_cell.length_b   1.000
_cell.length_c   1.000
_cell.angle_alpha   90.00
_cell.angle_beta   90.00
_cell.angle_gamma   90.00
#
_symmetry.space_group_name_H-M   'P 1'
#
loop_
_entity.id
_entity.type
_entity.pdbx_description
1 polymer ?
#
loop_
_entity_poly.entity_id
_entity_poly.type
_entity_poly.pdbx_seq_one_letter_code
_entity_poly.pdbx_strand_id
1 'polypeptide(L)'
;MNRMHIRWVSRGVIILLVIITCGMLLACGANKKEESKETSESFDMKAATNVTDTYMKYLTKEDIENSKKFYSKDLLKSTVSEKNNNLKIFGYNLTDTSEVGKSGVFKLKVARADITKPFASLDEYSIKIVKEESEYKISETNNTVQKEAFIQGNQIRLRNKNNVNTNLIIDIASMPNYAFSKDDKTNIGKIQVPKTKFSLINFSYGGENLAIATEDKDSYIAIVKIDESLAVQSDKGEDDKGGGGGSKENQGDKAKEKPIGKEITSVDLLKDSKVEFMTFSPEEKNLTVQYTKPGIGHCLRVYKLEGGDLISFKFEEKYPLDKVDITFSSYDKETLNFDVVPKKSGDKTITDITGKWQLSLKDFKAKKM
;
A
#
# COMPACT_ATOMS: atom_id res chain seq x y z
N MET A 1 53.66 -83.04 20.14
CA MET A 1 54.26 -81.76 20.55
C MET A 1 54.07 -80.62 19.52
N ASN A 2 53.11 -80.71 18.57
CA ASN A 2 53.00 -79.75 17.48
C ASN A 2 51.66 -78.98 17.37
N ARG A 3 50.75 -79.11 18.35
CA ARG A 3 49.45 -78.31 18.31
C ARG A 3 49.41 -77.07 19.24
N MET A 4 50.39 -76.97 20.12
CA MET A 4 50.39 -75.84 21.09
C MET A 4 51.16 -74.64 20.55
N HIS A 5 52.17 -74.80 19.72
CA HIS A 5 52.91 -73.67 19.09
C HIS A 5 52.11 -72.90 18.04
N ILE A 6 51.25 -73.61 17.26
CA ILE A 6 50.41 -72.91 16.22
C ILE A 6 49.37 -72.02 16.84
N ARG A 7 48.83 -72.35 18.00
CA ARG A 7 47.82 -71.52 18.68
C ARG A 7 48.42 -70.24 19.30
N TRP A 8 49.68 -70.25 19.70
CA TRP A 8 50.37 -69.08 20.24
C TRP A 8 50.76 -68.07 19.14
N VAL A 9 51.24 -68.56 18.02
CA VAL A 9 51.63 -67.76 16.87
C VAL A 9 50.37 -67.08 16.27
N SER A 10 49.23 -67.76 16.16
CA SER A 10 48.00 -67.20 15.64
C SER A 10 47.41 -66.10 16.55
N ARG A 11 47.55 -66.24 17.88
CA ARG A 11 47.14 -65.26 18.84
C ARG A 11 48.05 -63.99 18.82
N GLY A 12 49.35 -64.19 18.63
CA GLY A 12 50.29 -63.05 18.50
C GLY A 12 50.07 -62.27 17.22
N VAL A 13 49.80 -62.97 16.11
CA VAL A 13 49.48 -62.28 14.83
C VAL A 13 48.15 -61.50 14.89
N ILE A 14 47.13 -62.07 15.55
CA ILE A 14 45.85 -61.41 15.71
C ILE A 14 45.97 -60.10 16.61
N ILE A 15 46.76 -60.21 17.69
CA ILE A 15 47.01 -59.05 18.56
C ILE A 15 47.82 -57.97 17.82
N LEU A 16 48.80 -58.34 17.00
CA LEU A 16 49.61 -57.45 16.20
C LEU A 16 48.75 -56.76 15.12
N LEU A 17 47.82 -57.50 14.48
CA LEU A 17 46.86 -56.91 13.50
C LEU A 17 45.86 -55.95 14.13
N VAL A 18 45.38 -56.20 15.35
CA VAL A 18 44.49 -55.32 16.07
C VAL A 18 45.23 -54.05 16.52
N ILE A 19 46.49 -54.12 16.91
CA ILE A 19 47.31 -52.97 17.26
C ILE A 19 47.59 -52.07 16.02
N ILE A 20 47.83 -52.65 14.86
CA ILE A 20 48.07 -51.96 13.60
C ILE A 20 46.77 -51.30 13.11
N THR A 21 45.59 -51.93 13.25
CA THR A 21 44.31 -51.30 12.91
C THR A 21 43.89 -50.18 13.88
N CYS A 22 44.18 -50.28 15.19
CA CYS A 22 43.98 -49.18 16.14
C CYS A 22 44.96 -48.00 15.92
N GLY A 23 46.20 -48.28 15.48
CA GLY A 23 47.17 -47.23 15.16
C GLY A 23 46.81 -46.40 13.92
N MET A 24 46.10 -46.99 12.94
CA MET A 24 45.62 -46.26 11.75
C MET A 24 44.37 -45.42 12.02
N LEU A 25 43.62 -45.67 13.08
CA LEU A 25 42.48 -44.85 13.48
C LEU A 25 42.89 -43.60 14.31
N LEU A 26 44.12 -43.52 14.80
CA LEU A 26 44.64 -42.36 15.56
C LEU A 26 45.48 -41.40 14.68
N ALA A 27 45.79 -41.75 13.44
CA ALA A 27 46.56 -40.91 12.53
C ALA A 27 45.70 -40.02 11.59
N CYS A 28 44.38 -40.07 11.72
CA CYS A 28 43.44 -39.18 10.97
C CYS A 28 42.88 -38.05 11.82
N GLY A 29 43.68 -37.50 12.73
CA GLY A 29 43.21 -36.47 13.67
C GLY A 29 44.15 -35.30 13.87
N ALA A 30 44.87 -34.83 12.86
CA ALA A 30 45.67 -33.62 13.00
C ALA A 30 45.90 -32.86 11.67
N ASN A 31 44.85 -32.68 10.90
CA ASN A 31 44.74 -31.53 10.02
C ASN A 31 43.57 -30.69 10.55
N LYS A 32 43.79 -29.87 11.57
CA LYS A 32 43.04 -28.66 11.77
C LYS A 32 43.34 -27.78 10.56
N LYS A 33 42.62 -28.01 9.45
CA LYS A 33 42.14 -26.89 8.71
C LYS A 33 41.30 -26.10 9.70
N GLU A 34 41.75 -24.93 10.07
CA GLU A 34 40.85 -23.87 10.47
C GLU A 34 39.86 -23.73 9.31
N GLU A 35 38.77 -24.51 9.30
CA GLU A 35 37.54 -24.04 8.75
C GLU A 35 37.26 -22.74 9.54
N SER A 36 37.67 -21.62 8.98
CA SER A 36 37.01 -20.38 9.25
C SER A 36 35.54 -20.71 9.12
N LYS A 37 34.84 -20.92 10.24
CA LYS A 37 33.43 -20.72 10.33
C LYS A 37 33.26 -19.26 9.93
N GLU A 38 33.21 -18.96 8.65
CA GLU A 38 32.33 -17.95 8.17
C GLU A 38 30.95 -18.38 8.71
N THR A 39 30.63 -17.93 9.90
CA THR A 39 29.25 -17.74 10.29
C THR A 39 28.73 -16.80 9.22
N SER A 40 28.19 -17.40 8.14
CA SER A 40 27.40 -16.64 7.19
C SER A 40 26.27 -16.09 8.03
N GLU A 41 26.45 -14.84 8.52
CA GLU A 41 25.37 -14.14 9.18
C GLU A 41 24.18 -14.25 8.23
N SER A 42 23.16 -14.98 8.63
CA SER A 42 21.93 -15.13 7.87
C SER A 42 21.39 -13.73 7.59
N PHE A 43 20.86 -13.53 6.39
CA PHE A 43 20.23 -12.26 6.03
C PHE A 43 19.05 -11.98 6.98
N ASP A 44 19.06 -10.87 7.70
CA ASP A 44 17.97 -10.50 8.62
C ASP A 44 16.82 -9.84 7.83
N MET A 45 15.86 -10.67 7.43
CA MET A 45 14.65 -10.21 6.74
C MET A 45 13.85 -9.17 7.52
N LYS A 46 13.86 -9.22 8.87
CA LYS A 46 13.15 -8.26 9.70
C LYS A 46 13.82 -6.89 9.65
N ALA A 47 15.14 -6.83 9.76
CA ALA A 47 15.89 -5.60 9.62
C ALA A 47 15.71 -4.98 8.21
N ALA A 48 15.76 -5.81 7.17
CA ALA A 48 15.54 -5.38 5.79
C ALA A 48 14.09 -4.90 5.55
N THR A 49 13.09 -5.53 6.17
CA THR A 49 11.69 -5.04 6.15
C THR A 49 11.58 -3.65 6.76
N ASN A 50 12.24 -3.40 7.88
CA ASN A 50 12.25 -2.08 8.52
C ASN A 50 12.89 -1.00 7.62
N VAL A 51 13.95 -1.35 6.89
CA VAL A 51 14.58 -0.46 5.91
C VAL A 51 13.60 -0.13 4.79
N THR A 52 12.93 -1.15 4.23
CA THR A 52 11.89 -0.97 3.20
C THR A 52 10.78 -0.03 3.67
N ASP A 53 10.22 -0.29 4.84
CA ASP A 53 9.13 0.50 5.42
C ASP A 53 9.57 1.96 5.68
N THR A 54 10.75 2.16 6.24
CA THR A 54 11.29 3.50 6.50
C THR A 54 11.54 4.27 5.20
N TYR A 55 12.10 3.60 4.19
CA TYR A 55 12.28 4.18 2.85
C TYR A 55 10.96 4.62 2.24
N MET A 56 9.94 3.77 2.26
CA MET A 56 8.61 4.10 1.74
C MET A 56 7.95 5.26 2.50
N LYS A 57 8.14 5.34 3.82
CA LYS A 57 7.66 6.46 4.65
C LYS A 57 8.32 7.80 4.24
N TYR A 58 9.60 7.80 3.87
CA TYR A 58 10.24 9.01 3.34
C TYR A 58 9.69 9.37 1.96
N LEU A 59 9.47 8.39 1.07
CA LEU A 59 8.87 8.64 -0.25
C LEU A 59 7.45 9.20 -0.14
N THR A 60 6.63 8.68 0.77
CA THR A 60 5.26 9.19 1.03
C THR A 60 5.26 10.64 1.51
N LYS A 61 6.31 11.05 2.22
CA LYS A 61 6.50 12.44 2.68
C LYS A 61 7.23 13.33 1.67
N GLU A 62 7.56 12.81 0.50
CA GLU A 62 8.39 13.48 -0.51
C GLU A 62 9.78 13.91 0.00
N ASP A 63 10.26 13.26 1.07
CA ASP A 63 11.59 13.49 1.63
C ASP A 63 12.63 12.63 0.90
N ILE A 64 12.89 13.02 -0.34
CA ILE A 64 13.77 12.30 -1.26
C ILE A 64 15.21 12.25 -0.74
N GLU A 65 15.69 13.30 -0.09
CA GLU A 65 17.06 13.35 0.42
C GLU A 65 17.28 12.32 1.53
N ASN A 66 16.34 12.16 2.45
CA ASN A 66 16.44 11.13 3.48
C ASN A 66 16.17 9.73 2.92
N SER A 67 15.34 9.59 1.90
CA SER A 67 15.11 8.30 1.24
C SER A 67 16.37 7.75 0.59
N LYS A 68 17.19 8.59 -0.06
CA LYS A 68 18.46 8.20 -0.69
C LYS A 68 19.52 7.68 0.29
N LYS A 69 19.42 7.97 1.58
CA LYS A 69 20.34 7.42 2.60
C LYS A 69 20.26 5.90 2.73
N PHE A 70 19.16 5.31 2.25
CA PHE A 70 18.98 3.86 2.22
C PHE A 70 19.55 3.20 0.97
N TYR A 71 19.99 3.95 -0.03
CA TYR A 71 20.55 3.41 -1.27
C TYR A 71 21.96 2.83 -1.06
N SER A 72 22.25 1.77 -1.79
CA SER A 72 23.60 1.26 -1.94
C SER A 72 24.49 2.27 -2.67
N LYS A 73 25.82 2.14 -2.50
CA LYS A 73 26.78 3.01 -3.18
C LYS A 73 26.59 3.00 -4.71
N ASP A 74 26.23 1.86 -5.28
CA ASP A 74 26.05 1.72 -6.73
C ASP A 74 24.72 2.28 -7.20
N LEU A 75 23.62 2.09 -6.44
CA LEU A 75 22.33 2.68 -6.76
C LEU A 75 22.40 4.21 -6.72
N LEU A 76 23.09 4.79 -5.73
CA LEU A 76 23.29 6.24 -5.65
C LEU A 76 23.97 6.84 -6.87
N LYS A 77 24.97 6.12 -7.45
CA LYS A 77 25.68 6.57 -8.65
C LYS A 77 24.81 6.53 -9.90
N SER A 78 23.88 5.57 -9.97
CA SER A 78 23.03 5.35 -11.14
C SER A 78 21.72 6.14 -11.12
N THR A 79 21.35 6.71 -9.96
CA THR A 79 20.08 7.41 -9.80
C THR A 79 20.13 8.77 -10.49
N VAL A 80 19.28 8.94 -11.49
CA VAL A 80 19.01 10.25 -12.11
C VAL A 80 17.95 10.96 -11.27
N SER A 81 18.10 12.28 -11.10
CA SER A 81 17.11 13.10 -10.41
C SER A 81 15.74 12.97 -11.07
N GLU A 82 14.76 12.41 -10.37
CA GLU A 82 13.38 12.36 -10.86
C GLU A 82 12.81 13.78 -10.96
N LYS A 83 12.11 14.05 -12.06
CA LYS A 83 11.37 15.31 -12.22
C LYS A 83 10.24 15.34 -11.21
N ASN A 84 10.03 16.53 -10.62
CA ASN A 84 8.91 16.79 -9.71
C ASN A 84 7.59 16.37 -10.40
N ASN A 85 6.92 15.38 -9.82
CA ASN A 85 5.70 14.79 -10.36
C ASN A 85 4.55 15.08 -9.39
N ASN A 86 3.42 15.56 -9.91
CA ASN A 86 2.21 15.79 -9.08
C ASN A 86 1.55 14.48 -8.61
N LEU A 87 1.96 13.35 -9.18
CA LEU A 87 1.48 12.02 -8.80
C LEU A 87 2.24 11.52 -7.56
N LYS A 88 1.64 11.70 -6.40
CA LYS A 88 2.22 11.42 -5.09
C LYS A 88 1.82 10.06 -4.54
N ILE A 89 2.66 9.47 -3.71
CA ILE A 89 2.33 8.24 -3.00
C ILE A 89 1.36 8.58 -1.86
N PHE A 90 0.15 8.04 -1.93
CA PHE A 90 -0.88 8.20 -0.90
C PHE A 90 -0.89 7.04 0.11
N GLY A 91 -0.27 5.93 -0.26
CA GLY A 91 -0.12 4.80 0.64
C GLY A 91 0.56 3.61 -0.04
N TYR A 92 0.96 2.65 0.76
CA TYR A 92 1.57 1.41 0.28
C TYR A 92 1.21 0.25 1.19
N ASN A 93 1.30 -0.95 0.63
CA ASN A 93 1.11 -2.20 1.36
C ASN A 93 2.18 -3.22 0.93
N LEU A 94 2.92 -3.78 1.88
CA LEU A 94 3.89 -4.84 1.63
C LEU A 94 3.13 -6.15 1.41
N THR A 95 3.23 -6.70 0.20
CA THR A 95 2.45 -7.87 -0.22
C THR A 95 3.24 -9.16 -0.22
N ASP A 96 4.55 -9.08 -0.45
CA ASP A 96 5.41 -10.26 -0.52
C ASP A 96 6.85 -9.94 -0.09
N THR A 97 7.49 -10.90 0.57
CA THR A 97 8.89 -10.82 0.96
C THR A 97 9.57 -12.15 0.68
N SER A 98 10.70 -12.11 0.03
CA SER A 98 11.48 -13.32 -0.27
C SER A 98 12.97 -13.09 -0.05
N GLU A 99 13.63 -14.08 0.52
CA GLU A 99 15.08 -14.12 0.64
C GLU A 99 15.67 -14.80 -0.59
N VAL A 100 16.65 -14.15 -1.23
CA VAL A 100 17.33 -14.66 -2.42
C VAL A 100 18.83 -14.57 -2.19
N GLY A 101 19.44 -15.67 -1.79
CA GLY A 101 20.86 -15.72 -1.42
C GLY A 101 21.18 -14.82 -0.22
N LYS A 102 21.98 -13.78 -0.41
CA LYS A 102 22.34 -12.79 0.61
C LYS A 102 21.55 -11.46 0.44
N SER A 103 20.36 -11.51 -0.12
CA SER A 103 19.53 -10.35 -0.36
C SER A 103 18.06 -10.63 -0.05
N GLY A 104 17.30 -9.60 0.27
CA GLY A 104 15.83 -9.65 0.39
C GLY A 104 15.17 -8.91 -0.77
N VAL A 105 14.10 -9.47 -1.30
CA VAL A 105 13.22 -8.82 -2.29
C VAL A 105 11.87 -8.57 -1.66
N PHE A 106 11.41 -7.33 -1.76
CA PHE A 106 10.18 -6.83 -1.15
C PHE A 106 9.27 -6.31 -2.25
N LYS A 107 8.04 -6.86 -2.34
CA LYS A 107 7.03 -6.38 -3.28
C LYS A 107 5.96 -5.61 -2.54
N LEU A 108 5.63 -4.45 -3.07
CA LEU A 108 4.63 -3.55 -2.48
C LEU A 108 3.61 -3.15 -3.53
N LYS A 109 2.35 -3.04 -3.11
CA LYS A 109 1.32 -2.30 -3.84
C LYS A 109 1.36 -0.85 -3.35
N VAL A 110 1.49 0.08 -4.29
CA VAL A 110 1.64 1.50 -4.01
C VAL A 110 0.51 2.25 -4.70
N ALA A 111 -0.34 2.87 -3.90
CA ALA A 111 -1.42 3.71 -4.39
C ALA A 111 -0.90 5.14 -4.54
N ARG A 112 -1.01 5.70 -5.74
CA ARG A 112 -0.60 7.06 -6.05
C ARG A 112 -1.79 7.85 -6.59
N ALA A 113 -1.86 9.11 -6.22
CA ALA A 113 -2.88 10.03 -6.74
C ALA A 113 -2.28 11.39 -7.11
N ASP A 114 -2.85 12.02 -8.12
CA ASP A 114 -2.47 13.37 -8.54
C ASP A 114 -3.28 14.38 -7.71
N ILE A 115 -2.58 15.32 -7.09
CA ILE A 115 -3.22 16.35 -6.24
C ILE A 115 -3.83 17.52 -7.02
N THR A 116 -3.57 17.58 -8.34
CA THR A 116 -4.03 18.67 -9.20
C THR A 116 -5.20 18.28 -10.11
N LYS A 117 -5.40 16.99 -10.32
CA LYS A 117 -6.47 16.42 -11.16
C LYS A 117 -6.89 15.05 -10.63
N PRO A 118 -8.13 14.63 -10.84
CA PRO A 118 -8.58 13.29 -10.42
C PRO A 118 -7.96 12.21 -11.33
N PHE A 119 -6.77 11.78 -10.94
CA PHE A 119 -6.00 10.70 -11.54
C PHE A 119 -5.37 9.86 -10.42
N ALA A 120 -5.46 8.55 -10.54
CA ALA A 120 -4.81 7.63 -9.62
C ALA A 120 -4.13 6.50 -10.38
N SER A 121 -3.04 5.97 -9.81
CA SER A 121 -2.43 4.73 -10.24
C SER A 121 -2.24 3.76 -9.08
N LEU A 122 -2.34 2.49 -9.39
CA LEU A 122 -1.94 1.40 -8.51
C LEU A 122 -0.70 0.75 -9.13
N ASP A 123 0.42 0.93 -8.47
CA ASP A 123 1.72 0.48 -8.94
C ASP A 123 2.18 -0.75 -8.13
N GLU A 124 3.02 -1.56 -8.74
CA GLU A 124 3.79 -2.58 -8.05
C GLU A 124 5.25 -2.13 -7.96
N TYR A 125 5.76 -2.01 -6.74
CA TYR A 125 7.15 -1.74 -6.46
C TYR A 125 7.86 -3.03 -6.08
N SER A 126 9.06 -3.23 -6.62
CA SER A 126 9.97 -4.30 -6.22
C SER A 126 11.26 -3.65 -5.72
N ILE A 127 11.59 -3.88 -4.46
CA ILE A 127 12.75 -3.31 -3.78
C ILE A 127 13.67 -4.46 -3.38
N LYS A 128 14.92 -4.43 -3.87
CA LYS A 128 15.94 -5.40 -3.48
C LYS A 128 16.88 -4.78 -2.45
N ILE A 129 17.06 -5.47 -1.35
CA ILE A 129 17.93 -5.06 -0.25
C ILE A 129 19.09 -6.04 -0.12
N VAL A 130 20.28 -5.50 0.04
CA VAL A 130 21.52 -6.23 0.30
C VAL A 130 22.15 -5.74 1.60
N LYS A 131 23.03 -6.54 2.19
CA LYS A 131 23.86 -6.10 3.30
C LYS A 131 25.16 -5.52 2.75
N GLU A 132 25.40 -4.24 2.95
CA GLU A 132 26.67 -3.56 2.68
C GLU A 132 27.37 -3.28 4.00
N GLU A 133 28.52 -3.91 4.22
CA GLU A 133 29.25 -3.84 5.49
C GLU A 133 28.35 -4.32 6.65
N SER A 134 27.92 -3.43 7.54
CA SER A 134 27.02 -3.71 8.67
C SER A 134 25.59 -3.23 8.45
N GLU A 135 25.29 -2.56 7.32
CA GLU A 135 23.99 -1.93 7.08
C GLU A 135 23.21 -2.61 5.95
N TYR A 136 21.89 -2.56 6.05
CA TYR A 136 21.00 -2.98 4.98
C TYR A 136 20.75 -1.81 4.03
N LYS A 137 21.03 -2.00 2.73
CA LYS A 137 20.92 -0.98 1.70
C LYS A 137 20.07 -1.47 0.53
N ILE A 138 19.35 -0.55 -0.08
CA ILE A 138 18.57 -0.80 -1.29
C ILE A 138 19.53 -0.81 -2.48
N SER A 139 19.64 -1.95 -3.15
CA SER A 139 20.51 -2.12 -4.34
C SER A 139 19.74 -1.93 -5.64
N GLU A 140 18.41 -2.10 -5.62
CA GLU A 140 17.57 -2.00 -6.81
C GLU A 140 16.15 -1.60 -6.44
N THR A 141 15.54 -0.73 -7.23
CA THR A 141 14.12 -0.38 -7.17
C THR A 141 13.53 -0.43 -8.57
N ASN A 142 12.44 -1.16 -8.71
CA ASN A 142 11.63 -1.19 -9.93
C ASN A 142 10.19 -0.88 -9.60
N ASN A 143 9.54 -0.07 -10.44
CA ASN A 143 8.12 0.19 -10.33
C ASN A 143 7.41 -0.11 -11.65
N THR A 144 6.21 -0.61 -11.55
CA THR A 144 5.38 -0.91 -12.71
C THR A 144 3.94 -0.54 -12.40
N VAL A 145 3.37 0.34 -13.22
CA VAL A 145 1.94 0.68 -13.16
C VAL A 145 1.12 -0.55 -13.51
N GLN A 146 0.20 -0.94 -12.65
CA GLN A 146 -0.71 -2.06 -12.86
C GLN A 146 -2.09 -1.58 -13.33
N LYS A 147 -2.59 -0.50 -12.70
CA LYS A 147 -3.90 0.09 -13.02
C LYS A 147 -3.80 1.60 -12.99
N GLU A 148 -4.57 2.27 -13.82
CA GLU A 148 -4.76 3.72 -13.81
C GLU A 148 -6.25 4.04 -13.86
N ALA A 149 -6.70 4.96 -13.00
CA ALA A 149 -8.01 5.54 -13.08
C ALA A 149 -7.89 7.03 -13.43
N PHE A 150 -8.66 7.49 -14.38
CA PHE A 150 -8.58 8.86 -14.87
C PHE A 150 -9.93 9.35 -15.41
N ILE A 151 -10.04 10.67 -15.55
CA ILE A 151 -11.25 11.31 -16.06
C ILE A 151 -11.22 11.41 -17.58
N GLN A 152 -12.33 11.01 -18.20
CA GLN A 152 -12.64 11.27 -19.59
C GLN A 152 -14.06 11.87 -19.68
N GLY A 153 -14.15 13.17 -19.92
CA GLY A 153 -15.42 13.91 -19.79
C GLY A 153 -15.95 13.83 -18.35
N ASN A 154 -17.16 13.34 -18.19
CA ASN A 154 -17.81 13.16 -16.88
C ASN A 154 -17.66 11.75 -16.31
N GLN A 155 -16.74 10.97 -16.85
CA GLN A 155 -16.57 9.56 -16.53
C GLN A 155 -15.22 9.29 -15.91
N ILE A 156 -15.18 8.37 -14.93
CA ILE A 156 -13.95 7.74 -14.46
C ILE A 156 -13.76 6.46 -15.27
N ARG A 157 -12.58 6.33 -15.89
CA ARG A 157 -12.19 5.19 -16.68
C ARG A 157 -11.02 4.44 -16.05
N LEU A 158 -11.01 3.12 -16.22
CA LEU A 158 -9.91 2.24 -15.80
C LEU A 158 -9.09 1.82 -17.01
N ARG A 159 -7.79 1.89 -16.89
CA ARG A 159 -6.83 1.27 -17.80
C ARG A 159 -5.94 0.31 -17.02
N ASN A 160 -5.87 -0.94 -17.49
CA ASN A 160 -4.98 -1.95 -16.93
C ASN A 160 -3.62 -1.94 -17.67
N LYS A 161 -2.59 -2.43 -16.99
CA LYS A 161 -1.26 -2.63 -17.59
C LYS A 161 -1.37 -3.40 -18.91
N ASN A 162 -0.64 -2.93 -19.92
CA ASN A 162 -0.58 -3.55 -21.24
C ASN A 162 -1.91 -3.57 -22.00
N ASN A 163 -2.93 -2.85 -21.55
CA ASN A 163 -4.20 -2.73 -22.24
C ASN A 163 -4.36 -1.30 -22.81
N VAL A 164 -4.66 -1.21 -24.09
CA VAL A 164 -4.95 0.07 -24.76
C VAL A 164 -6.41 0.47 -24.49
N ASN A 165 -7.30 -0.51 -24.36
CA ASN A 165 -8.71 -0.27 -24.09
C ASN A 165 -8.93 0.15 -22.64
N THR A 166 -9.94 0.96 -22.45
CA THR A 166 -10.32 1.46 -21.11
C THR A 166 -11.76 1.07 -20.83
N ASN A 167 -12.04 0.74 -19.56
CA ASN A 167 -13.36 0.39 -19.10
C ASN A 167 -14.00 1.55 -18.32
N LEU A 168 -15.27 1.79 -18.51
CA LEU A 168 -16.03 2.76 -17.72
C LEU A 168 -16.17 2.25 -16.28
N ILE A 169 -15.60 2.95 -15.30
CA ILE A 169 -15.87 2.66 -13.89
C ILE A 169 -17.22 3.24 -13.51
N ILE A 170 -17.39 4.55 -13.64
CA ILE A 170 -18.60 5.26 -13.25
C ILE A 170 -18.73 6.59 -14.02
N ASP A 171 -19.98 7.00 -14.29
CA ASP A 171 -20.33 8.33 -14.75
C ASP A 171 -20.79 9.17 -13.55
N ILE A 172 -20.45 10.46 -13.53
CA ILE A 172 -20.84 11.36 -12.44
C ILE A 172 -22.36 11.48 -12.29
N ALA A 173 -23.12 11.32 -13.40
CA ALA A 173 -24.58 11.30 -13.36
C ALA A 173 -25.14 10.09 -12.59
N SER A 174 -24.38 8.99 -12.51
CA SER A 174 -24.76 7.77 -11.77
C SER A 174 -24.52 7.89 -10.25
N MET A 175 -23.89 8.96 -9.79
CA MET A 175 -23.75 9.23 -8.36
C MET A 175 -25.13 9.43 -7.71
N PRO A 176 -25.31 9.12 -6.41
CA PRO A 176 -26.53 9.39 -5.68
C PRO A 176 -26.96 10.86 -5.80
N ASN A 177 -28.27 11.12 -5.86
CA ASN A 177 -28.75 12.51 -5.91
C ASN A 177 -28.63 13.21 -4.57
N TYR A 178 -28.72 12.46 -3.48
CA TYR A 178 -28.69 12.95 -2.11
C TYR A 178 -27.81 12.06 -1.24
N ALA A 179 -27.16 12.65 -0.27
CA ALA A 179 -26.41 11.97 0.77
C ALA A 179 -26.70 12.60 2.14
N PHE A 180 -26.28 11.93 3.20
CA PHE A 180 -26.29 12.43 4.54
C PHE A 180 -24.88 12.83 4.95
N SER A 181 -24.77 13.95 5.66
CA SER A 181 -23.52 14.29 6.33
C SER A 181 -23.42 13.47 7.63
N LYS A 182 -22.25 12.92 7.93
CA LYS A 182 -21.99 12.25 9.21
C LYS A 182 -21.98 13.23 10.41
N ASP A 183 -22.00 14.54 10.14
CA ASP A 183 -22.23 15.56 11.16
C ASP A 183 -23.71 15.61 11.61
N ASP A 184 -24.64 15.15 10.77
CA ASP A 184 -26.05 15.05 11.11
C ASP A 184 -26.32 13.72 11.85
N LYS A 185 -26.27 13.76 13.19
CA LYS A 185 -26.50 12.59 14.06
C LYS A 185 -27.89 11.96 13.89
N THR A 186 -28.83 12.70 13.33
CA THR A 186 -30.22 12.24 13.15
C THR A 186 -30.48 11.62 11.78
N ASN A 187 -29.55 11.80 10.82
CA ASN A 187 -29.69 11.35 9.43
C ASN A 187 -31.02 11.81 8.76
N ILE A 188 -31.53 12.98 9.14
CA ILE A 188 -32.80 13.52 8.62
C ILE A 188 -32.52 14.45 7.42
N GLY A 189 -31.43 15.20 7.47
CA GLY A 189 -31.08 16.20 6.48
C GLY A 189 -30.47 15.61 5.22
N LYS A 190 -31.28 15.28 4.21
CA LYS A 190 -30.77 14.94 2.88
C LYS A 190 -30.17 16.17 2.22
N ILE A 191 -28.93 16.07 1.76
CA ILE A 191 -28.19 17.11 1.06
C ILE A 191 -27.93 16.65 -0.36
N GLN A 192 -28.07 17.55 -1.31
CA GLN A 192 -27.78 17.24 -2.71
C GLN A 192 -26.29 16.95 -2.88
N VAL A 193 -25.98 15.84 -3.53
CA VAL A 193 -24.60 15.46 -3.83
C VAL A 193 -24.04 16.37 -4.91
N PRO A 194 -22.86 17.00 -4.71
CA PRO A 194 -22.21 17.77 -5.75
C PRO A 194 -21.82 16.88 -6.93
N LYS A 195 -22.29 17.22 -8.13
CA LYS A 195 -22.01 16.48 -9.38
C LYS A 195 -21.34 17.37 -10.44
N THR A 196 -20.69 18.44 -10.02
CA THR A 196 -20.02 19.36 -10.94
C THR A 196 -18.76 18.73 -11.51
N LYS A 197 -17.95 18.11 -10.66
CA LYS A 197 -16.70 17.46 -11.05
C LYS A 197 -16.26 16.42 -10.02
N PHE A 198 -15.49 15.43 -10.48
CA PHE A 198 -14.65 14.66 -9.59
C PHE A 198 -13.44 15.49 -9.16
N SER A 199 -13.05 15.44 -7.90
CA SER A 199 -11.92 16.21 -7.37
C SER A 199 -10.71 15.35 -7.01
N LEU A 200 -10.92 14.19 -6.41
CA LEU A 200 -9.86 13.27 -6.00
C LEU A 200 -10.33 11.82 -6.16
N ILE A 201 -9.41 10.96 -6.57
CA ILE A 201 -9.63 9.52 -6.64
C ILE A 201 -8.39 8.79 -6.12
N ASN A 202 -8.57 7.63 -5.48
CA ASN A 202 -7.46 6.78 -5.05
C ASN A 202 -7.88 5.31 -4.98
N PHE A 203 -6.97 4.40 -5.37
CA PHE A 203 -7.19 2.96 -5.32
C PHE A 203 -6.99 2.39 -3.92
N SER A 204 -7.72 1.32 -3.59
CA SER A 204 -7.28 0.35 -2.59
C SER A 204 -6.14 -0.51 -3.15
N TYR A 205 -5.36 -1.15 -2.27
CA TYR A 205 -4.16 -1.90 -2.69
C TYR A 205 -4.48 -3.16 -3.48
N GLY A 206 -5.64 -3.77 -3.25
CA GLY A 206 -6.18 -4.86 -4.08
C GLY A 206 -6.65 -4.38 -5.45
N GLY A 207 -6.95 -3.09 -5.58
CA GLY A 207 -7.47 -2.49 -6.81
C GLY A 207 -8.91 -2.85 -7.12
N GLU A 208 -9.64 -3.35 -6.13
CA GLU A 208 -11.07 -3.69 -6.22
C GLU A 208 -11.97 -2.55 -5.73
N ASN A 209 -11.41 -1.58 -5.03
CA ASN A 209 -12.13 -0.41 -4.55
C ASN A 209 -11.43 0.87 -5.02
N LEU A 210 -12.24 1.86 -5.39
CA LEU A 210 -11.80 3.21 -5.72
C LEU A 210 -12.53 4.19 -4.80
N ALA A 211 -11.77 4.89 -3.94
CA ALA A 211 -12.27 6.03 -3.22
C ALA A 211 -12.39 7.20 -4.20
N ILE A 212 -13.53 7.88 -4.20
CA ILE A 212 -13.81 9.01 -5.07
C ILE A 212 -14.35 10.17 -4.27
N ALA A 213 -13.98 11.38 -4.64
CA ALA A 213 -14.57 12.60 -4.14
C ALA A 213 -15.14 13.42 -5.30
N THR A 214 -16.34 13.97 -5.11
CA THR A 214 -16.90 15.03 -5.98
C THR A 214 -16.96 16.33 -5.20
N GLU A 215 -16.86 17.44 -5.90
CA GLU A 215 -16.68 18.75 -5.28
C GLU A 215 -17.50 19.84 -5.99
N ASP A 216 -18.08 20.72 -5.16
CA ASP A 216 -18.55 22.05 -5.49
C ASP A 216 -18.25 22.94 -4.27
N LYS A 217 -19.25 23.49 -3.60
CA LYS A 217 -19.12 24.12 -2.28
C LYS A 217 -18.85 23.07 -1.19
N ASP A 218 -19.54 21.96 -1.29
CA ASP A 218 -19.42 20.79 -0.42
C ASP A 218 -18.58 19.70 -1.12
N SER A 219 -18.03 18.77 -0.36
CA SER A 219 -17.38 17.58 -0.91
C SER A 219 -18.17 16.32 -0.53
N TYR A 220 -18.47 15.49 -1.52
CA TYR A 220 -19.06 14.17 -1.31
C TYR A 220 -18.02 13.09 -1.53
N ILE A 221 -18.00 12.10 -0.66
CA ILE A 221 -17.05 10.99 -0.66
C ILE A 221 -17.83 9.68 -0.82
N ALA A 222 -17.37 8.84 -1.72
CA ALA A 222 -17.89 7.50 -1.91
C ALA A 222 -16.77 6.49 -2.21
N ILE A 223 -17.10 5.22 -2.05
CA ILE A 223 -16.27 4.10 -2.47
C ILE A 223 -17.01 3.37 -3.57
N VAL A 224 -16.35 3.17 -4.71
CA VAL A 224 -16.87 2.39 -5.83
C VAL A 224 -16.16 1.04 -5.83
N LYS A 225 -16.94 -0.04 -5.75
CA LYS A 225 -16.45 -1.40 -5.91
C LYS A 225 -16.33 -1.73 -7.38
N ILE A 226 -15.13 -2.10 -7.83
CA ILE A 226 -14.80 -2.43 -9.22
C ILE A 226 -14.95 -3.94 -9.41
N ASP A 227 -15.69 -4.34 -10.44
CA ASP A 227 -15.81 -5.73 -10.87
C ASP A 227 -15.47 -5.83 -12.36
N GLU A 228 -14.22 -6.12 -12.65
CA GLU A 228 -13.70 -6.19 -14.03
C GLU A 228 -14.30 -7.35 -14.83
N SER A 229 -14.92 -8.34 -14.18
CA SER A 229 -15.63 -9.41 -14.90
C SER A 229 -16.83 -8.90 -15.70
N LEU A 230 -17.36 -7.75 -15.34
CA LEU A 230 -18.47 -7.10 -16.06
C LEU A 230 -18.05 -6.55 -17.43
N ALA A 231 -16.76 -6.23 -17.63
CA ALA A 231 -16.23 -5.78 -18.92
C ALA A 231 -16.29 -6.90 -19.98
N VAL A 232 -16.00 -8.14 -19.58
CA VAL A 232 -15.97 -9.29 -20.48
C VAL A 232 -17.37 -9.72 -20.96
N GLN A 233 -18.41 -9.37 -20.20
CA GLN A 233 -19.79 -9.71 -20.55
C GLN A 233 -20.37 -8.80 -21.64
N SER A 234 -19.88 -7.58 -21.80
CA SER A 234 -20.29 -6.65 -22.83
C SER A 234 -19.77 -7.04 -24.23
N ASP A 235 -18.59 -7.67 -24.31
CA ASP A 235 -18.03 -8.12 -25.60
C ASP A 235 -18.61 -9.42 -26.15
N LYS A 236 -19.30 -10.21 -25.32
CA LYS A 236 -19.89 -11.50 -25.74
C LYS A 236 -21.36 -11.42 -26.22
N GLY A 237 -21.95 -10.24 -26.23
CA GLY A 237 -23.36 -10.03 -26.53
C GLY A 237 -23.72 -9.90 -28.02
N GLU A 238 -22.77 -9.85 -28.96
CA GLU A 238 -23.05 -9.54 -30.37
C GLU A 238 -22.75 -10.65 -31.38
N ASP A 239 -22.24 -11.81 -30.98
CA ASP A 239 -21.82 -12.84 -31.97
C ASP A 239 -22.72 -14.05 -32.11
N ASP A 240 -23.99 -14.02 -31.67
CA ASP A 240 -24.88 -15.16 -31.92
C ASP A 240 -26.32 -14.77 -32.33
N LYS A 241 -26.45 -14.16 -33.52
CA LYS A 241 -27.65 -14.31 -34.37
C LYS A 241 -27.29 -14.08 -35.83
N GLY A 242 -26.91 -15.17 -36.48
CA GLY A 242 -26.86 -15.22 -37.93
C GLY A 242 -28.24 -15.13 -38.57
N GLY A 243 -28.30 -14.39 -39.66
CA GLY A 243 -29.27 -14.62 -40.73
C GLY A 243 -30.30 -13.51 -40.95
N GLY A 244 -30.17 -12.82 -42.09
CA GLY A 244 -31.33 -12.29 -42.80
C GLY A 244 -31.36 -10.78 -43.06
N GLY A 245 -31.00 -10.42 -44.27
CA GLY A 245 -30.98 -9.14 -44.96
C GLY A 245 -32.05 -8.11 -44.66
N GLY A 246 -31.65 -6.85 -44.80
CA GLY A 246 -32.56 -5.72 -44.81
C GLY A 246 -31.87 -4.42 -44.47
N SER A 247 -31.32 -3.73 -45.45
CA SER A 247 -30.81 -2.36 -45.36
C SER A 247 -31.90 -1.43 -44.81
N LYS A 248 -31.69 -0.89 -43.63
CA LYS A 248 -32.21 0.40 -43.18
C LYS A 248 -31.11 1.08 -42.35
N GLU A 249 -30.58 2.17 -42.91
CA GLU A 249 -29.82 3.16 -42.15
C GLU A 249 -30.72 3.69 -41.03
N ASN A 250 -30.60 3.11 -39.86
CA ASN A 250 -31.00 3.75 -38.61
C ASN A 250 -29.72 4.18 -37.93
N GLN A 251 -29.61 5.48 -37.62
CA GLN A 251 -28.66 6.03 -36.66
C GLN A 251 -28.83 5.22 -35.37
N GLY A 252 -28.06 4.13 -35.25
CA GLY A 252 -28.12 3.21 -34.14
C GLY A 252 -27.63 3.93 -32.88
N ASP A 253 -28.48 3.99 -31.87
CA ASP A 253 -28.05 4.15 -30.48
C ASP A 253 -26.85 3.21 -30.26
N LYS A 254 -25.65 3.80 -30.15
CA LYS A 254 -24.47 3.05 -29.71
C LYS A 254 -24.82 2.43 -28.38
N ALA A 255 -24.82 1.12 -28.29
CA ALA A 255 -25.10 0.39 -27.06
C ALA A 255 -24.28 1.07 -25.93
N LYS A 256 -25.01 1.55 -24.92
CA LYS A 256 -24.39 2.33 -23.83
C LYS A 256 -23.44 1.40 -23.07
N GLU A 257 -22.16 1.70 -23.07
CA GLU A 257 -21.13 0.93 -22.35
C GLU A 257 -21.57 0.67 -20.90
N LYS A 258 -21.52 -0.59 -20.47
CA LYS A 258 -21.90 -0.98 -19.11
C LYS A 258 -20.76 -0.66 -18.14
N PRO A 259 -21.00 0.06 -17.06
CA PRO A 259 -19.95 0.36 -16.09
C PRO A 259 -19.50 -0.90 -15.34
N ILE A 260 -18.19 -0.99 -15.05
CA ILE A 260 -17.59 -2.01 -14.19
C ILE A 260 -17.65 -1.65 -12.70
N GLY A 261 -18.03 -0.43 -12.35
CA GLY A 261 -18.38 -0.03 -11.00
C GLY A 261 -19.70 -0.67 -10.57
N LYS A 262 -19.60 -1.72 -9.75
CA LYS A 262 -20.76 -2.57 -9.38
C LYS A 262 -21.61 -1.96 -8.29
N GLU A 263 -20.97 -1.29 -7.33
CA GLU A 263 -21.60 -0.78 -6.11
C GLU A 263 -20.98 0.56 -5.72
N ILE A 264 -21.82 1.47 -5.22
CA ILE A 264 -21.39 2.76 -4.69
C ILE A 264 -21.79 2.81 -3.23
N THR A 265 -20.80 2.83 -2.35
CA THR A 265 -21.00 3.06 -0.92
C THR A 265 -20.81 4.54 -0.62
N SER A 266 -21.91 5.24 -0.23
CA SER A 266 -21.82 6.62 0.26
C SER A 266 -21.08 6.65 1.59
N VAL A 267 -20.01 7.45 1.68
CA VAL A 267 -19.19 7.55 2.89
C VAL A 267 -19.59 8.77 3.71
N ASP A 268 -19.47 9.96 3.12
CA ASP A 268 -19.80 11.21 3.82
C ASP A 268 -20.12 12.35 2.83
N LEU A 269 -20.77 13.37 3.35
CA LEU A 269 -20.90 14.67 2.69
C LEU A 269 -20.37 15.75 3.65
N LEU A 270 -19.22 16.28 3.32
CA LEU A 270 -18.50 17.29 4.09
C LEU A 270 -18.92 18.68 3.63
N LYS A 271 -19.64 19.40 4.50
CA LYS A 271 -20.14 20.75 4.20
C LYS A 271 -19.01 21.77 4.24
N ASP A 272 -19.02 22.69 3.27
CA ASP A 272 -18.04 23.78 3.15
C ASP A 272 -16.59 23.30 3.27
N SER A 273 -16.28 22.16 2.66
CA SER A 273 -14.99 21.49 2.86
C SER A 273 -14.41 20.99 1.54
N LYS A 274 -13.07 20.91 1.49
CA LYS A 274 -12.33 20.38 0.36
C LYS A 274 -11.52 19.14 0.77
N VAL A 275 -11.73 18.03 0.08
CA VAL A 275 -10.92 16.82 0.28
C VAL A 275 -9.55 17.01 -0.35
N GLU A 276 -8.49 16.75 0.41
CA GLU A 276 -7.10 16.91 -0.01
C GLU A 276 -6.37 15.57 -0.16
N PHE A 277 -6.81 14.59 0.62
CA PHE A 277 -6.12 13.31 0.69
C PHE A 277 -7.10 12.20 1.09
N MET A 278 -6.98 11.04 0.44
CA MET A 278 -7.70 9.82 0.80
C MET A 278 -6.77 8.62 0.69
N THR A 279 -6.73 7.77 1.70
CA THR A 279 -5.94 6.53 1.65
C THR A 279 -6.61 5.41 2.41
N PHE A 280 -6.45 4.19 1.93
CA PHE A 280 -6.93 2.99 2.62
C PHE A 280 -5.93 2.54 3.68
N SER A 281 -6.40 1.92 4.76
CA SER A 281 -5.53 1.21 5.69
C SER A 281 -4.87 0.01 5.00
N PRO A 282 -3.72 -0.50 5.47
CA PRO A 282 -3.04 -1.65 4.85
C PRO A 282 -3.90 -2.90 4.70
N GLU A 283 -4.83 -3.13 5.65
CA GLU A 283 -5.78 -4.25 5.60
C GLU A 283 -7.07 -3.92 4.83
N GLU A 284 -7.16 -2.74 4.22
CA GLU A 284 -8.31 -2.24 3.46
C GLU A 284 -9.64 -2.28 4.24
N LYS A 285 -9.58 -2.16 5.57
CA LYS A 285 -10.78 -2.10 6.42
C LYS A 285 -11.28 -0.70 6.66
N ASN A 286 -10.42 0.29 6.47
CA ASN A 286 -10.71 1.69 6.75
C ASN A 286 -10.25 2.59 5.60
N LEU A 287 -10.98 3.69 5.40
CA LEU A 287 -10.60 4.81 4.54
C LEU A 287 -10.31 6.02 5.43
N THR A 288 -9.10 6.56 5.36
CA THR A 288 -8.74 7.84 5.98
C THR A 288 -8.91 8.95 4.96
N VAL A 289 -9.57 10.02 5.38
CA VAL A 289 -9.82 11.21 4.59
C VAL A 289 -9.29 12.44 5.35
N GLN A 290 -8.39 13.16 4.71
CA GLN A 290 -7.96 14.49 5.15
C GLN A 290 -8.65 15.54 4.31
N TYR A 291 -9.18 16.56 4.95
CA TYR A 291 -9.91 17.64 4.29
C TYR A 291 -9.62 18.97 4.99
N THR A 292 -9.82 20.06 4.27
CA THR A 292 -9.79 21.41 4.83
C THR A 292 -11.19 21.98 4.93
N LYS A 293 -11.40 22.79 5.97
CA LYS A 293 -12.63 23.57 6.17
C LYS A 293 -12.27 25.02 6.43
N PRO A 294 -12.86 25.99 5.70
CA PRO A 294 -12.59 27.41 5.90
C PRO A 294 -12.78 27.84 7.36
N GLY A 295 -11.81 28.57 7.90
CA GLY A 295 -11.79 29.00 9.30
C GLY A 295 -11.41 27.93 10.33
N ILE A 296 -11.38 26.66 9.93
CA ILE A 296 -11.05 25.54 10.81
C ILE A 296 -9.69 24.91 10.45
N GLY A 297 -9.32 24.85 9.16
CA GLY A 297 -8.05 24.26 8.70
C GLY A 297 -8.13 22.77 8.41
N HIS A 298 -7.01 22.05 8.63
CA HIS A 298 -6.90 20.63 8.30
C HIS A 298 -7.58 19.73 9.33
N CYS A 299 -8.42 18.85 8.83
CA CYS A 299 -9.19 17.88 9.62
C CYS A 299 -8.97 16.47 9.09
N LEU A 300 -9.14 15.48 9.96
CA LEU A 300 -8.98 14.06 9.64
C LEU A 300 -10.21 13.28 10.07
N ARG A 301 -10.70 12.39 9.20
CA ARG A 301 -11.75 11.40 9.50
C ARG A 301 -11.35 10.04 9.02
N VAL A 302 -11.80 9.02 9.73
CA VAL A 302 -11.57 7.62 9.36
C VAL A 302 -12.92 6.93 9.29
N TYR A 303 -13.15 6.24 8.19
CA TYR A 303 -14.40 5.52 7.91
C TYR A 303 -14.12 4.04 7.76
N LYS A 304 -15.06 3.19 8.17
CA LYS A 304 -15.04 1.77 7.85
C LYS A 304 -15.31 1.59 6.36
N LEU A 305 -14.56 0.71 5.71
CA LEU A 305 -14.80 0.39 4.30
C LEU A 305 -16.18 -0.24 4.11
N GLU A 306 -16.55 -1.15 5.01
CA GLU A 306 -17.87 -1.75 5.04
C GLU A 306 -18.88 -0.73 5.61
N GLY A 307 -19.88 -0.38 4.80
CA GLY A 307 -20.96 0.52 5.17
C GLY A 307 -20.62 2.02 5.19
N GLY A 308 -19.35 2.42 5.08
CA GLY A 308 -18.94 3.83 5.05
C GLY A 308 -19.15 4.60 6.36
N ASP A 309 -19.26 3.92 7.50
CA ASP A 309 -19.49 4.55 8.79
C ASP A 309 -18.22 5.10 9.41
N LEU A 310 -18.35 6.24 10.12
CA LEU A 310 -17.26 6.76 10.94
C LEU A 310 -16.84 5.72 12.00
N ILE A 311 -15.55 5.64 12.27
CA ILE A 311 -15.05 4.91 13.43
C ILE A 311 -15.49 5.59 14.73
N SER A 312 -15.39 4.91 15.86
CA SER A 312 -15.81 5.48 17.17
C SER A 312 -14.92 6.63 17.64
N PHE A 313 -13.69 6.75 17.15
CA PHE A 313 -12.80 7.86 17.45
C PHE A 313 -13.05 9.03 16.50
N LYS A 314 -13.52 10.14 17.07
CA LYS A 314 -13.77 11.38 16.32
C LYS A 314 -12.73 12.42 16.70
N PHE A 315 -11.94 12.82 15.72
CA PHE A 315 -10.85 13.77 15.89
C PHE A 315 -11.39 15.13 16.36
N GLU A 316 -12.49 15.59 15.79
CA GLU A 316 -13.14 16.87 16.11
C GLU A 316 -13.70 16.95 17.53
N GLU A 317 -13.94 15.81 18.18
CA GLU A 317 -14.38 15.77 19.57
C GLU A 317 -13.21 15.70 20.57
N LYS A 318 -12.03 15.32 20.09
CA LYS A 318 -10.81 15.12 20.91
C LYS A 318 -9.83 16.26 20.85
N TYR A 319 -9.83 17.01 19.76
CA TYR A 319 -8.88 18.09 19.51
C TYR A 319 -9.61 19.38 19.16
N PRO A 320 -9.17 20.53 19.72
CA PRO A 320 -9.77 21.85 19.42
C PRO A 320 -9.32 22.30 18.03
N LEU A 321 -10.13 22.01 16.99
CA LEU A 321 -9.80 22.30 15.60
C LEU A 321 -9.67 23.81 15.28
N ASP A 322 -10.14 24.69 16.16
CA ASP A 322 -9.88 26.12 16.10
C ASP A 322 -8.43 26.49 16.43
N LYS A 323 -7.71 25.61 17.17
CA LYS A 323 -6.34 25.86 17.64
C LYS A 323 -5.30 24.95 16.99
N VAL A 324 -5.69 23.79 16.46
CA VAL A 324 -4.76 22.81 15.88
C VAL A 324 -5.21 22.35 14.50
N ASP A 325 -4.27 21.97 13.68
CA ASP A 325 -4.45 21.18 12.46
C ASP A 325 -4.14 19.71 12.75
N ILE A 326 -4.93 18.81 12.15
CA ILE A 326 -4.71 17.36 12.28
C ILE A 326 -4.42 16.82 10.89
N THR A 327 -3.25 16.22 10.74
CA THR A 327 -2.78 15.72 9.45
C THR A 327 -2.40 14.24 9.52
N PHE A 328 -2.71 13.51 8.46
CA PHE A 328 -2.26 12.13 8.29
C PHE A 328 -0.73 12.09 8.15
N SER A 329 -0.09 11.13 8.79
CA SER A 329 1.36 10.93 8.69
C SER A 329 1.72 9.62 7.99
N SER A 330 1.20 8.49 8.47
CA SER A 330 1.45 7.17 7.87
C SER A 330 0.52 6.12 8.47
N TYR A 331 0.48 4.95 7.84
CA TYR A 331 0.00 3.74 8.46
C TYR A 331 1.16 2.84 8.90
N ASP A 332 1.01 2.19 10.05
CA ASP A 332 1.65 0.92 10.39
C ASP A 332 0.59 -0.18 10.26
N LYS A 333 0.99 -1.46 10.45
CA LYS A 333 0.07 -2.59 10.22
C LYS A 333 -1.30 -2.44 10.90
N GLU A 334 -1.32 -1.98 12.16
CA GLU A 334 -2.53 -1.90 12.99
C GLU A 334 -2.77 -0.50 13.56
N THR A 335 -2.01 0.50 13.10
CA THR A 335 -2.11 1.86 13.63
C THR A 335 -2.08 2.91 12.54
N LEU A 336 -2.86 3.97 12.75
CA LEU A 336 -2.78 5.21 11.99
C LEU A 336 -1.94 6.21 12.77
N ASN A 337 -0.88 6.72 12.15
CA ASN A 337 -0.05 7.78 12.71
C ASN A 337 -0.55 9.12 12.16
N PHE A 338 -0.68 10.11 13.04
CA PHE A 338 -1.11 11.45 12.68
C PHE A 338 -0.38 12.51 13.51
N ASP A 339 -0.31 13.70 12.97
CA ASP A 339 0.30 14.84 13.62
C ASP A 339 -0.76 15.84 14.04
N VAL A 340 -0.66 16.36 15.28
CA VAL A 340 -1.46 17.46 15.80
C VAL A 340 -0.55 18.68 15.89
N VAL A 341 -0.77 19.64 14.98
CA VAL A 341 0.12 20.79 14.77
C VAL A 341 -0.56 22.06 15.28
N PRO A 342 0.09 22.90 16.10
CA PRO A 342 -0.50 24.14 16.57
C PRO A 342 -0.61 25.15 15.43
N LYS A 343 -1.75 25.82 15.29
CA LYS A 343 -1.93 26.92 14.32
C LYS A 343 -1.17 28.17 14.68
N LYS A 344 -0.96 28.38 15.97
CA LYS A 344 -0.15 29.50 16.50
C LYS A 344 1.04 28.94 17.26
N SER A 345 2.24 29.33 16.85
CA SER A 345 3.46 28.98 17.58
C SER A 345 3.41 29.55 18.99
N GLY A 346 3.81 28.71 19.99
CA GLY A 346 3.92 29.14 21.38
C GLY A 346 2.62 29.14 22.18
N ASP A 347 1.51 28.62 21.66
CA ASP A 347 0.28 28.44 22.45
C ASP A 347 0.48 27.34 23.50
N LYS A 348 0.65 27.77 24.76
CA LYS A 348 0.87 26.85 25.91
C LYS A 348 -0.41 26.06 26.29
N THR A 349 -1.58 26.46 25.84
CA THR A 349 -2.85 25.80 26.21
C THR A 349 -3.09 24.47 25.52
N ILE A 350 -2.31 24.16 24.47
CA ILE A 350 -2.44 22.96 23.64
C ILE A 350 -1.18 22.09 23.63
N THR A 351 -0.15 22.41 24.46
CA THR A 351 1.13 21.68 24.49
C THR A 351 0.94 20.18 24.75
N ASP A 352 -0.01 19.82 25.60
CA ASP A 352 -0.26 18.41 25.96
C ASP A 352 -0.84 17.58 24.81
N ILE A 353 -1.55 18.23 23.88
CA ILE A 353 -2.21 17.58 22.77
C ILE A 353 -1.44 17.67 21.45
N THR A 354 -0.51 18.62 21.30
CA THR A 354 0.28 18.77 20.08
C THR A 354 1.41 17.74 20.00
N GLY A 355 1.80 17.38 18.77
CA GLY A 355 2.86 16.42 18.48
C GLY A 355 2.37 15.21 17.71
N LYS A 356 3.14 14.12 17.78
CA LYS A 356 2.86 12.88 17.05
C LYS A 356 1.99 11.95 17.87
N TRP A 357 1.03 11.34 17.20
CA TRP A 357 0.04 10.46 17.80
C TRP A 357 -0.13 9.18 17.00
N GLN A 358 -0.53 8.12 17.68
CA GLN A 358 -0.94 6.85 17.09
C GLN A 358 -2.39 6.54 17.47
N LEU A 359 -3.20 6.17 16.48
CA LEU A 359 -4.55 5.64 16.68
C LEU A 359 -4.54 4.15 16.35
N SER A 360 -4.82 3.31 17.32
CA SER A 360 -5.03 1.88 17.10
C SER A 360 -6.26 1.65 16.23
N LEU A 361 -6.12 0.89 15.15
CA LEU A 361 -7.23 0.53 14.26
C LEU A 361 -8.09 -0.63 14.80
N LYS A 362 -7.63 -1.28 15.87
CA LYS A 362 -8.33 -2.40 16.50
C LYS A 362 -9.39 -1.93 17.49
N ASP A 363 -9.04 -1.00 18.36
CA ASP A 363 -9.90 -0.53 19.45
C ASP A 363 -10.18 0.98 19.42
N PHE A 364 -9.68 1.67 18.40
CA PHE A 364 -9.82 3.11 18.15
C PHE A 364 -9.43 3.98 19.34
N LYS A 365 -8.32 3.62 20.01
CA LYS A 365 -7.72 4.42 21.07
C LYS A 365 -6.47 5.12 20.56
N ALA A 366 -6.38 6.41 20.85
CA ALA A 366 -5.21 7.20 20.52
C ALA A 366 -4.23 7.31 21.70
N LYS A 367 -2.93 7.31 21.41
CA LYS A 367 -1.85 7.59 22.35
C LYS A 367 -0.86 8.55 21.73
N LYS A 368 -0.31 9.45 22.54
CA LYS A 368 0.80 10.33 22.15
C LYS A 368 2.10 9.51 22.07
N MET A 369 2.92 9.80 21.08
CA MET A 369 4.21 9.14 20.86
C MET A 369 5.34 9.85 21.64
#